data_f601722caa23dcdf4d87fa1050e5a289
#
_entry.id   f601722caa23dcdf4d87fa1050e5a289
#
_cell.length_a   1.000
_cell.length_b   1.000
_cell.length_c   1.000
_cell.angle_alpha   90.00
_cell.angle_beta   90.00
_cell.angle_gamma   90.00
#
_symmetry.space_group_name_H-M   'P 1'
#
loop_
_entity.id
_entity.type
_entity.pdbx_description
1 polymer ?
#
loop_
_entity_poly.entity_id
_entity_poly.type
_entity_poly.pdbx_seq_one_letter_code
_entity_poly.pdbx_strand_id
1 'polypeptide(L)'
;MALAAALVLAACQLVDTECDAECRENWLDGGKIDDDCLDTSIVKCLISDSIPTPSAAQKESLHVIIAVHGYSASSYEWGELPAYLATRPEYARIAVSRVVLGGHGRDLDDFRSATWKDWGKPILKEYDTLSAMGYKHISFACMSAGCALLMQYLSDGAFDDRPAPEWVFLIDPLVLPSDKLLSAIVLAGPILGNSPDEGSPDENKHWYVNRPEETLEQLYSLMNLVKNRLEDGFRLPLGTEAMVRKSKHDKSADPAGALLVYKGMRKADNSHVDVKLVDSRLHDFTRLALRTQKLTAADTALQIATFREMADRVLK
;
A
#
# COMPACT_ATOMS: atom_id res chain seq x y z
N MET A 1 9.91 6.86 35.90
CA MET A 1 8.93 6.56 34.87
C MET A 1 8.00 7.74 34.55
N ALA A 2 7.58 8.54 35.51
CA ALA A 2 6.73 9.73 35.28
C ALA A 2 7.41 10.88 34.49
N LEU A 3 8.74 11.03 34.58
CA LEU A 3 9.50 12.07 33.87
C LEU A 3 9.63 11.80 32.36
N ALA A 4 9.72 10.53 31.95
CA ALA A 4 9.82 10.16 30.54
C ALA A 4 8.48 10.33 29.79
N ALA A 5 7.37 10.03 30.46
CA ALA A 5 6.03 10.25 29.91
C ALA A 5 5.69 11.75 29.75
N ALA A 6 6.18 12.60 30.68
CA ALA A 6 5.98 14.04 30.59
C ALA A 6 6.82 14.68 29.46
N LEU A 7 8.01 14.14 29.17
CA LEU A 7 8.85 14.61 28.07
C LEU A 7 8.27 14.23 26.70
N VAL A 8 7.67 13.05 26.57
CA VAL A 8 7.00 12.63 25.31
C VAL A 8 5.73 13.45 25.07
N LEU A 9 4.95 13.75 26.12
CA LEU A 9 3.78 14.62 26.01
C LEU A 9 4.15 16.09 25.72
N ALA A 10 5.26 16.57 26.26
CA ALA A 10 5.75 17.92 25.96
C ALA A 10 6.31 18.03 24.53
N ALA A 11 6.95 16.99 24.00
CA ALA A 11 7.39 16.95 22.60
C ALA A 11 6.18 16.97 21.65
N CYS A 12 5.14 16.18 21.91
CA CYS A 12 3.92 16.21 21.11
C CYS A 12 3.20 17.57 21.16
N GLN A 13 3.25 18.30 22.28
CA GLN A 13 2.64 19.62 22.39
C GLN A 13 3.46 20.75 21.74
N LEU A 14 4.78 20.64 21.67
CA LEU A 14 5.65 21.60 20.98
C LEU A 14 5.51 21.51 19.47
N VAL A 15 5.24 20.34 18.98
CA VAL A 15 5.06 19.98 17.59
C VAL A 15 3.74 20.52 17.04
N ASP A 16 2.67 20.49 17.84
CA ASP A 16 1.34 20.97 17.44
C ASP A 16 1.30 22.51 17.21
N THR A 17 2.31 23.24 17.65
CA THR A 17 2.41 24.70 17.49
C THR A 17 3.13 25.14 16.21
N GLU A 18 3.85 24.24 15.53
CA GLU A 18 4.58 24.54 14.30
C GLU A 18 3.84 24.12 13.03
N CYS A 19 2.82 23.27 13.15
CA CYS A 19 2.02 22.79 12.03
C CYS A 19 0.79 23.69 11.84
N ASP A 20 0.94 24.77 11.12
CA ASP A 20 -0.13 25.67 10.76
C ASP A 20 -0.99 25.15 9.58
N ALA A 21 -2.00 25.92 9.19
CA ALA A 21 -2.87 25.55 8.08
C ALA A 21 -2.10 25.43 6.75
N GLU A 22 -1.07 26.26 6.55
CA GLU A 22 -0.25 26.27 5.34
C GLU A 22 0.59 24.97 5.25
N CYS A 23 1.15 24.52 6.36
CA CYS A 23 1.85 23.24 6.44
C CYS A 23 0.93 22.07 6.07
N ARG A 24 -0.30 22.07 6.57
CA ARG A 24 -1.30 21.03 6.28
C ARG A 24 -1.81 21.07 4.84
N GLU A 25 -1.86 22.24 4.23
CA GLU A 25 -2.27 22.39 2.84
C GLU A 25 -1.19 21.93 1.86
N ASN A 26 0.08 22.00 2.25
CA ASN A 26 1.24 21.72 1.38
C ASN A 26 1.91 20.38 1.65
N TRP A 27 1.35 19.56 2.51
CA TRP A 27 2.03 18.40 3.06
C TRP A 27 2.17 17.26 2.07
N LEU A 28 2.04 17.18 0.94
CA LEU A 28 2.50 16.26 -0.11
C LEU A 28 2.92 16.99 -1.38
N ASP A 29 2.86 18.29 -1.41
CA ASP A 29 3.13 19.13 -2.58
C ASP A 29 4.55 19.72 -2.53
N GLY A 30 5.58 18.85 -2.44
CA GLY A 30 6.97 19.32 -2.41
C GLY A 30 7.28 20.26 -1.24
N GLY A 31 6.32 20.41 -0.36
CA GLY A 31 6.41 21.14 0.88
C GLY A 31 6.83 20.20 2.01
N LYS A 32 6.68 20.64 3.17
CA LYS A 32 7.05 19.94 4.38
C LYS A 32 5.92 19.02 4.80
N ILE A 33 6.04 17.71 4.53
CA ILE A 33 5.29 16.78 5.34
C ILE A 33 6.17 16.43 6.51
N ASP A 34 5.94 17.11 7.56
CA ASP A 34 6.43 16.78 8.85
C ASP A 34 5.50 15.75 9.48
N ASP A 35 6.00 14.85 10.32
CA ASP A 35 5.17 13.96 11.11
C ASP A 35 4.07 14.73 11.86
N ASP A 36 4.33 15.98 12.16
CA ASP A 36 3.49 16.92 12.89
C ASP A 36 2.35 17.48 12.05
N CYS A 37 2.53 17.53 10.75
CA CYS A 37 1.55 18.00 9.77
C CYS A 37 0.72 16.87 9.18
N LEU A 38 1.03 15.62 9.51
CA LEU A 38 0.25 14.49 9.05
C LEU A 38 -1.15 14.51 9.65
N ASP A 39 -2.14 14.37 8.80
CA ASP A 39 -3.49 14.05 9.25
C ASP A 39 -3.41 12.84 10.18
N THR A 40 -3.83 13.03 11.43
CA THR A 40 -3.80 11.96 12.43
C THR A 40 -4.58 10.73 12.00
N SER A 41 -5.53 10.86 11.07
CA SER A 41 -6.23 9.73 10.43
C SER A 41 -5.30 8.88 9.56
N ILE A 42 -4.22 9.45 9.03
CA ILE A 42 -3.23 8.73 8.22
C ILE A 42 -2.19 8.08 9.13
N VAL A 43 -1.70 8.79 10.12
CA VAL A 43 -0.69 8.28 11.08
C VAL A 43 -1.26 7.19 11.97
N LYS A 44 -2.54 7.31 12.35
CA LYS A 44 -3.24 6.35 13.22
C LYS A 44 -3.97 5.23 12.47
N CYS A 45 -3.50 4.87 11.31
CA CYS A 45 -4.13 3.80 10.52
C CYS A 45 -3.72 2.39 10.96
N LEU A 46 -2.61 2.25 11.67
CA LEU A 46 -2.14 0.94 12.11
C LEU A 46 -3.03 0.39 13.22
N ILE A 47 -3.50 -0.83 13.06
CA ILE A 47 -4.31 -1.51 14.08
C ILE A 47 -3.50 -1.71 15.36
N SER A 48 -2.21 -2.04 15.24
CA SER A 48 -1.29 -2.22 16.35
C SER A 48 -1.13 -0.98 17.24
N ASP A 49 -1.34 0.22 16.68
CA ASP A 49 -1.27 1.48 17.43
C ASP A 49 -2.60 1.86 18.09
N SER A 50 -3.72 1.38 17.57
CA SER A 50 -5.07 1.81 17.97
C SER A 50 -5.86 0.76 18.75
N ILE A 51 -5.46 -0.50 18.71
CA ILE A 51 -6.19 -1.60 19.36
C ILE A 51 -5.41 -2.07 20.58
N PRO A 52 -6.00 -2.07 21.78
CA PRO A 52 -5.41 -2.71 22.95
C PRO A 52 -5.28 -4.22 22.68
N THR A 53 -4.46 -4.91 23.46
CA THR A 53 -4.27 -6.35 23.34
C THR A 53 -5.60 -7.06 23.10
N PRO A 54 -5.76 -7.82 22.01
CA PRO A 54 -7.03 -8.42 21.65
C PRO A 54 -7.45 -9.47 22.68
N SER A 55 -8.75 -9.58 22.91
CA SER A 55 -9.32 -10.69 23.68
C SER A 55 -9.06 -12.02 23.00
N ALA A 56 -9.14 -13.14 23.75
CA ALA A 56 -8.98 -14.48 23.18
C ALA A 56 -9.92 -14.72 21.99
N ALA A 57 -11.18 -14.27 22.08
CA ALA A 57 -12.13 -14.39 21.00
C ALA A 57 -11.75 -13.58 19.76
N GLN A 58 -11.22 -12.37 19.93
CA GLN A 58 -10.77 -11.53 18.80
C GLN A 58 -9.55 -12.13 18.11
N LYS A 59 -8.63 -12.76 18.85
CA LYS A 59 -7.45 -13.44 18.28
C LYS A 59 -7.84 -14.56 17.31
N GLU A 60 -8.91 -15.26 17.61
CA GLU A 60 -9.39 -16.44 16.85
C GLU A 60 -10.41 -16.09 15.76
N SER A 61 -11.08 -14.94 15.85
CA SER A 61 -12.21 -14.64 14.97
C SER A 61 -12.05 -13.40 14.10
N LEU A 62 -11.12 -12.51 14.43
CA LEU A 62 -10.91 -11.29 13.68
C LEU A 62 -9.86 -11.52 12.59
N HIS A 63 -10.25 -11.26 11.35
CA HIS A 63 -9.35 -11.26 10.21
C HIS A 63 -8.80 -9.86 10.01
N VAL A 64 -7.49 -9.74 9.88
CA VAL A 64 -6.83 -8.46 9.66
C VAL A 64 -6.27 -8.40 8.25
N ILE A 65 -6.65 -7.38 7.51
CA ILE A 65 -6.05 -7.07 6.21
C ILE A 65 -5.05 -5.93 6.41
N ILE A 66 -3.76 -6.21 6.22
CA ILE A 66 -2.73 -5.18 6.16
C ILE A 66 -2.75 -4.59 4.75
N ALA A 67 -3.15 -3.32 4.65
CA ALA A 67 -3.31 -2.62 3.39
C ALA A 67 -2.11 -1.73 3.10
N VAL A 68 -1.45 -1.97 1.96
CA VAL A 68 -0.17 -1.38 1.55
C VAL A 68 -0.38 -0.51 0.32
N HIS A 69 -0.10 0.79 0.44
CA HIS A 69 -0.27 1.76 -0.64
C HIS A 69 0.87 1.73 -1.67
N GLY A 70 0.71 2.47 -2.77
CA GLY A 70 1.67 2.57 -3.85
C GLY A 70 2.77 3.61 -3.64
N TYR A 71 3.61 3.79 -4.67
CA TYR A 71 4.68 4.79 -4.72
C TYR A 71 4.12 6.21 -4.68
N SER A 72 4.80 7.09 -3.97
CA SER A 72 4.44 8.51 -3.77
C SER A 72 3.06 8.76 -3.13
N ALA A 73 2.40 7.73 -2.63
CA ALA A 73 1.08 7.78 -2.02
C ALA A 73 1.14 7.76 -0.48
N SER A 74 -0.01 7.62 0.12
CA SER A 74 -0.18 7.43 1.56
C SER A 74 -1.22 6.35 1.84
N SER A 75 -1.41 6.02 3.11
CA SER A 75 -2.43 5.06 3.54
C SER A 75 -3.87 5.46 3.15
N TYR A 76 -4.08 6.70 2.69
CA TYR A 76 -5.37 7.16 2.17
C TYR A 76 -5.86 6.34 0.96
N GLU A 77 -4.94 5.78 0.16
CA GLU A 77 -5.26 4.93 -0.97
C GLU A 77 -6.22 3.77 -0.62
N TRP A 78 -6.15 3.28 0.60
CA TRP A 78 -7.01 2.21 1.10
C TRP A 78 -8.16 2.70 1.99
N GLY A 79 -8.43 4.02 2.04
CA GLY A 79 -9.48 4.58 2.89
C GLY A 79 -10.89 4.06 2.60
N GLU A 80 -11.18 3.74 1.33
CA GLU A 80 -12.50 3.30 0.91
C GLU A 80 -12.80 1.83 1.29
N LEU A 81 -11.79 0.97 1.47
CA LEU A 81 -12.00 -0.40 1.90
C LEU A 81 -12.61 -0.50 3.32
N PRO A 82 -12.02 0.08 4.38
CA PRO A 82 -12.65 0.04 5.69
C PRO A 82 -14.02 0.73 5.72
N ALA A 83 -14.22 1.80 4.96
CA ALA A 83 -15.52 2.44 4.82
C ALA A 83 -16.58 1.50 4.19
N TYR A 84 -16.19 0.76 3.16
CA TYR A 84 -17.03 -0.27 2.54
C TYR A 84 -17.41 -1.37 3.53
N LEU A 85 -16.45 -1.90 4.28
CA LEU A 85 -16.67 -2.98 5.26
C LEU A 85 -17.56 -2.52 6.41
N ALA A 86 -17.37 -1.31 6.92
CA ALA A 86 -18.11 -0.77 8.05
C ALA A 86 -19.63 -0.66 7.81
N THR A 87 -20.06 -0.57 6.55
CA THR A 87 -21.47 -0.49 6.18
C THR A 87 -22.13 -1.86 6.02
N ARG A 88 -21.41 -2.97 6.31
CA ARG A 88 -21.86 -4.35 6.04
C ARG A 88 -21.63 -5.25 7.25
N PRO A 89 -22.69 -5.57 8.01
CA PRO A 89 -22.59 -6.40 9.21
C PRO A 89 -21.95 -7.78 8.98
N GLU A 90 -22.08 -8.34 7.78
CA GLU A 90 -21.47 -9.61 7.39
C GLU A 90 -19.94 -9.57 7.42
N TYR A 91 -19.34 -8.38 7.29
CA TYR A 91 -17.90 -8.17 7.33
C TYR A 91 -17.38 -7.61 8.66
N ALA A 92 -18.18 -7.61 9.72
CA ALA A 92 -17.83 -7.08 11.04
C ALA A 92 -16.59 -7.77 11.67
N ARG A 93 -16.21 -8.95 11.14
CA ARG A 93 -15.01 -9.68 11.58
C ARG A 93 -13.77 -9.35 10.76
N ILE A 94 -13.80 -8.34 9.90
CA ILE A 94 -12.64 -7.91 9.11
C ILE A 94 -12.22 -6.53 9.62
N ALA A 95 -10.95 -6.42 10.01
CA ALA A 95 -10.31 -5.15 10.31
C ALA A 95 -9.26 -4.83 9.23
N VAL A 96 -9.02 -3.56 8.98
CA VAL A 96 -8.02 -3.10 8.00
C VAL A 96 -6.98 -2.26 8.71
N SER A 97 -5.72 -2.70 8.63
CA SER A 97 -4.56 -1.92 9.06
C SER A 97 -3.92 -1.28 7.83
N ARG A 98 -3.95 0.05 7.75
CA ARG A 98 -3.41 0.79 6.60
C ARG A 98 -1.99 1.25 6.90
N VAL A 99 -1.00 0.56 6.36
CA VAL A 99 0.42 0.87 6.58
C VAL A 99 0.84 2.10 5.79
N VAL A 100 1.57 3.00 6.42
CA VAL A 100 2.32 4.06 5.74
C VAL A 100 3.72 3.53 5.46
N LEU A 101 4.15 3.54 4.20
CA LEU A 101 5.49 3.09 3.81
C LEU A 101 6.56 4.01 4.38
N GLY A 102 7.73 3.46 4.68
CA GLY A 102 8.85 4.25 5.19
C GLY A 102 9.22 5.39 4.24
N GLY A 103 9.50 6.57 4.77
CA GLY A 103 9.76 7.78 4.00
C GLY A 103 8.54 8.41 3.32
N HIS A 104 7.40 7.71 3.27
CA HIS A 104 6.15 8.24 2.74
C HIS A 104 5.32 8.91 3.84
N GLY A 105 4.45 9.83 3.43
CA GLY A 105 3.61 10.57 4.36
C GLY A 105 4.42 11.47 5.31
N ARG A 106 5.61 11.89 4.90
CA ARG A 106 6.56 12.73 5.62
C ARG A 106 7.01 13.88 4.75
N ASP A 107 8.01 14.67 5.17
CA ASP A 107 8.56 15.68 4.31
C ASP A 107 9.24 15.09 3.04
N LEU A 108 9.50 15.94 2.08
CA LEU A 108 10.06 15.52 0.78
C LEU A 108 11.50 14.99 0.93
N ASP A 109 12.27 15.45 1.90
CA ASP A 109 13.64 15.01 2.12
C ASP A 109 13.67 13.61 2.73
N ASP A 110 12.73 13.27 3.62
CA ASP A 110 12.53 11.91 4.11
C ASP A 110 12.17 10.97 2.97
N PHE A 111 11.24 11.38 2.11
CA PHE A 111 10.87 10.58 0.94
C PHE A 111 12.05 10.40 -0.03
N ARG A 112 12.81 11.47 -0.32
CA ARG A 112 13.97 11.45 -1.21
C ARG A 112 15.08 10.53 -0.70
N SER A 113 15.35 10.56 0.60
CA SER A 113 16.45 9.81 1.22
C SER A 113 16.11 8.33 1.47
N ALA A 114 14.83 7.98 1.52
CA ALA A 114 14.41 6.61 1.79
C ALA A 114 14.66 5.68 0.60
N THR A 115 15.26 4.53 0.87
CA THR A 115 15.41 3.47 -0.12
C THR A 115 14.14 2.61 -0.21
N TRP A 116 13.97 1.84 -1.30
CA TRP A 116 12.86 0.90 -1.41
C TRP A 116 12.85 -0.13 -0.26
N LYS A 117 14.00 -0.43 0.34
CA LYS A 117 14.08 -1.29 1.53
C LYS A 117 13.49 -0.61 2.75
N ASP A 118 13.70 0.70 2.88
CA ASP A 118 13.10 1.49 3.96
C ASP A 118 11.59 1.59 3.77
N TRP A 119 11.11 1.76 2.53
CA TRP A 119 9.68 1.78 2.22
C TRP A 119 8.96 0.52 2.74
N GLY A 120 9.59 -0.64 2.59
CA GLY A 120 9.00 -1.92 2.98
C GLY A 120 8.99 -2.22 4.48
N LYS A 121 9.89 -1.64 5.28
CA LYS A 121 10.04 -1.98 6.71
C LYS A 121 8.74 -1.94 7.52
N PRO A 122 7.85 -0.94 7.36
CA PRO A 122 6.59 -0.90 8.11
C PRO A 122 5.66 -2.08 7.82
N ILE A 123 5.74 -2.69 6.63
CA ILE A 123 4.89 -3.83 6.25
C ILE A 123 5.17 -5.03 7.16
N LEU A 124 6.43 -5.43 7.28
CA LEU A 124 6.82 -6.54 8.14
C LEU A 124 6.69 -6.18 9.63
N LYS A 125 6.98 -4.92 10.00
CA LYS A 125 6.80 -4.46 11.38
C LYS A 125 5.35 -4.61 11.82
N GLU A 126 4.39 -4.18 11.01
CA GLU A 126 2.97 -4.33 11.34
C GLU A 126 2.55 -5.80 11.42
N TYR A 127 3.01 -6.62 10.46
CA TYR A 127 2.76 -8.06 10.47
C TYR A 127 3.28 -8.72 11.76
N ASP A 128 4.53 -8.44 12.12
CA ASP A 128 5.16 -8.98 13.33
C ASP A 128 4.44 -8.51 14.60
N THR A 129 4.02 -7.23 14.64
CA THR A 129 3.28 -6.67 15.77
C THR A 129 1.93 -7.36 15.95
N LEU A 130 1.15 -7.49 14.89
CA LEU A 130 -0.16 -8.16 14.93
C LEU A 130 -0.02 -9.64 15.30
N SER A 131 0.98 -10.33 14.74
CA SER A 131 1.30 -11.71 15.09
C SER A 131 1.69 -11.85 16.56
N ALA A 132 2.53 -10.95 17.08
CA ALA A 132 2.93 -10.92 18.50
C ALA A 132 1.75 -10.61 19.42
N MET A 133 0.78 -9.79 18.99
CA MET A 133 -0.49 -9.57 19.69
C MET A 133 -1.38 -10.81 19.71
N GLY A 134 -1.10 -11.79 18.85
CA GLY A 134 -1.77 -13.09 18.81
C GLY A 134 -2.90 -13.20 17.79
N TYR A 135 -3.01 -12.27 16.83
CA TYR A 135 -3.93 -12.43 15.71
C TYR A 135 -3.53 -13.64 14.86
N LYS A 136 -4.50 -14.48 14.51
CA LYS A 136 -4.29 -15.72 13.75
C LYS A 136 -4.50 -15.55 12.26
N HIS A 137 -5.44 -14.68 11.89
CA HIS A 137 -5.89 -14.49 10.52
C HIS A 137 -5.40 -13.15 9.99
N ILE A 138 -4.23 -13.17 9.36
CA ILE A 138 -3.59 -11.98 8.80
C ILE A 138 -3.45 -12.16 7.29
N SER A 139 -3.92 -11.18 6.54
CA SER A 139 -3.86 -11.11 5.08
C SER A 139 -3.26 -9.78 4.64
N PHE A 140 -2.80 -9.72 3.39
CA PHE A 140 -2.33 -8.47 2.79
C PHE A 140 -3.23 -8.04 1.65
N ALA A 141 -3.38 -6.72 1.50
CA ALA A 141 -3.86 -6.08 0.29
C ALA A 141 -2.86 -5.00 -0.11
N CYS A 142 -2.48 -4.95 -1.36
CA CYS A 142 -1.49 -4.00 -1.83
C CYS A 142 -1.89 -3.37 -3.17
N MET A 143 -1.38 -2.17 -3.43
CA MET A 143 -1.51 -1.47 -4.70
C MET A 143 -0.15 -1.18 -5.30
N SER A 144 -0.04 -1.23 -6.62
CA SER A 144 1.10 -0.71 -7.40
C SER A 144 2.47 -1.14 -6.84
N ALA A 145 3.31 -0.18 -6.43
CA ALA A 145 4.63 -0.44 -5.83
C ALA A 145 4.54 -1.16 -4.47
N GLY A 146 3.46 -0.99 -3.71
CA GLY A 146 3.22 -1.78 -2.50
C GLY A 146 3.15 -3.27 -2.79
N CYS A 147 2.58 -3.64 -3.96
CA CYS A 147 2.58 -5.03 -4.41
C CYS A 147 3.99 -5.52 -4.79
N ALA A 148 4.82 -4.65 -5.39
CA ALA A 148 6.20 -4.99 -5.69
C ALA A 148 7.00 -5.28 -4.41
N LEU A 149 6.85 -4.44 -3.37
CA LEU A 149 7.46 -4.66 -2.06
C LEU A 149 7.02 -5.99 -1.43
N LEU A 150 5.71 -6.27 -1.48
CA LEU A 150 5.19 -7.51 -0.91
C LEU A 150 5.65 -8.75 -1.69
N MET A 151 5.66 -8.70 -3.02
CA MET A 151 6.21 -9.80 -3.86
C MET A 151 7.70 -10.01 -3.60
N GLN A 152 8.46 -8.94 -3.37
CA GLN A 152 9.86 -9.04 -2.99
C GLN A 152 10.01 -9.79 -1.65
N TYR A 153 9.25 -9.45 -0.62
CA TYR A 153 9.29 -10.15 0.65
C TYR A 153 8.89 -11.63 0.53
N LEU A 154 7.84 -11.92 -0.24
CA LEU A 154 7.41 -13.30 -0.50
C LEU A 154 8.49 -14.12 -1.22
N SER A 155 9.16 -13.52 -2.20
CA SER A 155 10.22 -14.19 -2.98
C SER A 155 11.53 -14.37 -2.22
N ASP A 156 11.80 -13.51 -1.22
CA ASP A 156 13.00 -13.58 -0.38
C ASP A 156 12.81 -14.47 0.86
N GLY A 157 11.66 -15.15 1.00
CA GLY A 157 11.40 -16.03 2.14
C GLY A 157 11.16 -15.28 3.46
N ALA A 158 10.71 -14.02 3.40
CA ALA A 158 10.47 -13.24 4.63
C ALA A 158 9.43 -13.85 5.57
N PHE A 159 8.66 -14.83 5.10
CA PHE A 159 7.66 -15.56 5.88
C PHE A 159 8.07 -17.00 6.22
N ASP A 160 9.33 -17.40 5.98
CA ASP A 160 9.77 -18.76 6.28
C ASP A 160 9.81 -19.03 7.80
N ASP A 161 10.17 -18.02 8.60
CA ASP A 161 10.21 -18.06 10.06
C ASP A 161 9.01 -17.32 10.70
N ARG A 162 7.97 -17.01 9.95
CA ARG A 162 6.74 -16.33 10.40
C ARG A 162 5.51 -17.19 10.10
N PRO A 163 4.39 -16.97 10.81
CA PRO A 163 3.11 -17.49 10.33
C PRO A 163 2.89 -17.06 8.87
N ALA A 164 2.39 -17.95 8.03
CA ALA A 164 2.08 -17.58 6.65
C ALA A 164 0.86 -16.63 6.60
N PRO A 165 0.86 -15.58 5.77
CA PRO A 165 -0.35 -14.80 5.52
C PRO A 165 -1.39 -15.67 4.82
N GLU A 166 -2.68 -15.52 5.17
CA GLU A 166 -3.73 -16.33 4.57
C GLU A 166 -4.00 -15.93 3.11
N TRP A 167 -4.15 -14.64 2.88
CA TRP A 167 -4.40 -14.08 1.55
C TRP A 167 -3.42 -12.97 1.21
N VAL A 168 -3.10 -12.89 -0.07
CA VAL A 168 -2.37 -11.78 -0.68
C VAL A 168 -3.18 -11.25 -1.86
N PHE A 169 -3.74 -10.05 -1.70
CA PHE A 169 -4.51 -9.35 -2.73
C PHE A 169 -3.63 -8.33 -3.43
N LEU A 170 -3.30 -8.56 -4.70
CA LEU A 170 -2.47 -7.66 -5.49
C LEU A 170 -3.36 -6.90 -6.50
N ILE A 171 -3.49 -5.60 -6.30
CA ILE A 171 -4.27 -4.71 -7.16
C ILE A 171 -3.31 -3.86 -7.99
N ASP A 172 -3.46 -3.91 -9.29
CA ASP A 172 -2.62 -3.21 -10.26
C ASP A 172 -1.10 -3.30 -9.95
N PRO A 173 -0.57 -4.53 -9.66
CA PRO A 173 0.81 -4.67 -9.25
C PRO A 173 1.78 -4.03 -10.26
N LEU A 174 2.74 -3.25 -9.74
CA LEU A 174 3.80 -2.65 -10.53
C LEU A 174 4.96 -3.64 -10.69
N VAL A 175 5.00 -4.31 -11.85
CA VAL A 175 6.07 -5.25 -12.23
C VAL A 175 6.85 -4.72 -13.43
N LEU A 176 6.12 -4.23 -14.44
CA LEU A 176 6.67 -3.60 -15.61
C LEU A 176 6.17 -2.16 -15.70
N PRO A 177 7.06 -1.19 -16.01
CA PRO A 177 6.61 0.18 -16.23
C PRO A 177 5.82 0.28 -17.52
N SER A 178 4.83 1.16 -17.55
CA SER A 178 4.27 1.62 -18.82
C SER A 178 5.27 2.48 -19.58
N ASP A 179 5.04 2.71 -20.88
CA ASP A 179 5.87 3.63 -21.67
C ASP A 179 5.94 5.04 -21.05
N LYS A 180 4.84 5.51 -20.46
CA LYS A 180 4.79 6.81 -19.76
C LYS A 180 5.71 6.82 -18.54
N LEU A 181 5.65 5.80 -17.70
CA LEU A 181 6.51 5.69 -16.52
C LEU A 181 7.97 5.46 -16.91
N LEU A 182 8.23 4.63 -17.93
CA LEU A 182 9.57 4.40 -18.46
C LEU A 182 10.18 5.70 -18.99
N SER A 183 9.40 6.49 -19.74
CA SER A 183 9.85 7.79 -20.22
C SER A 183 10.16 8.75 -19.08
N ALA A 184 9.37 8.74 -18.01
CA ALA A 184 9.64 9.54 -16.83
C ALA A 184 10.94 9.12 -16.13
N ILE A 185 11.22 7.83 -16.01
CA ILE A 185 12.44 7.31 -15.40
C ILE A 185 13.68 7.58 -16.28
N VAL A 186 13.57 7.40 -17.59
CA VAL A 186 14.72 7.52 -18.53
C VAL A 186 15.03 8.98 -18.88
N LEU A 187 13.99 9.83 -18.95
CA LEU A 187 14.14 11.26 -19.28
C LEU A 187 14.24 12.16 -18.05
N ALA A 188 14.11 11.60 -16.84
CA ALA A 188 14.27 12.32 -15.60
C ALA A 188 15.73 12.65 -15.31
N GLY A 189 16.33 13.41 -16.20
CA GLY A 189 17.27 14.40 -15.76
C GLY A 189 16.51 15.48 -14.98
N PRO A 190 17.17 16.40 -14.29
CA PRO A 190 16.60 17.28 -13.26
C PRO A 190 15.42 18.17 -13.63
N ILE A 191 14.72 17.90 -14.72
CA ILE A 191 13.69 18.76 -15.34
C ILE A 191 12.26 18.21 -15.19
N LEU A 192 12.05 16.97 -14.76
CA LEU A 192 10.69 16.37 -14.68
C LEU A 192 10.09 16.33 -13.27
N GLY A 193 10.43 17.33 -12.46
CA GLY A 193 9.87 17.47 -11.12
C GLY A 193 8.39 17.81 -11.03
N ASN A 194 7.73 18.17 -12.11
CA ASN A 194 6.31 18.55 -12.07
C ASN A 194 5.60 18.10 -13.34
N SER A 195 4.70 17.15 -13.24
CA SER A 195 3.60 17.02 -14.18
C SER A 195 2.44 17.84 -13.62
N PRO A 196 2.14 19.02 -14.18
CA PRO A 196 1.18 19.98 -13.60
C PRO A 196 -0.28 19.53 -13.66
N ASP A 197 -0.57 18.36 -14.20
CA ASP A 197 -1.93 17.83 -14.43
C ASP A 197 -2.32 16.65 -13.51
N GLU A 198 -1.54 16.34 -12.50
CA GLU A 198 -1.78 15.15 -11.68
C GLU A 198 -2.34 15.53 -10.31
N GLY A 199 -3.64 15.44 -10.17
CA GLY A 199 -4.37 15.54 -8.92
C GLY A 199 -5.13 16.86 -8.72
N SER A 200 -6.22 16.76 -7.97
CA SER A 200 -6.89 17.93 -7.40
C SER A 200 -6.08 18.43 -6.19
N PRO A 201 -6.28 19.68 -5.74
CA PRO A 201 -5.66 20.15 -4.50
C PRO A 201 -5.92 19.22 -3.30
N ASP A 202 -7.08 18.59 -3.24
CA ASP A 202 -7.41 17.61 -2.18
C ASP A 202 -6.71 16.27 -2.38
N GLU A 203 -6.52 15.82 -3.61
CA GLU A 203 -5.72 14.63 -3.91
C GLU A 203 -4.26 14.85 -3.51
N ASN A 204 -3.71 16.03 -3.82
CA ASN A 204 -2.31 16.37 -3.53
C ASN A 204 -1.98 16.41 -2.03
N LYS A 205 -2.97 16.47 -1.15
CA LYS A 205 -2.78 16.28 0.31
C LYS A 205 -2.38 14.86 0.70
N HIS A 206 -2.51 13.90 -0.20
CA HIS A 206 -2.30 12.47 0.09
C HIS A 206 -1.26 11.80 -0.80
N TRP A 207 -0.72 12.53 -1.78
CA TRP A 207 0.29 12.05 -2.73
C TRP A 207 1.39 13.08 -2.93
N TYR A 208 2.65 12.62 -3.01
CA TYR A 208 3.72 13.50 -3.45
C TYR A 208 3.53 13.85 -4.93
N VAL A 209 3.36 15.13 -5.19
CA VAL A 209 3.34 15.69 -6.57
C VAL A 209 4.76 15.66 -7.14
N ASN A 210 5.74 16.06 -6.32
CA ASN A 210 7.14 16.01 -6.68
C ASN A 210 7.67 14.57 -6.48
N ARG A 211 8.32 14.07 -7.51
CA ARG A 211 8.92 12.73 -7.52
C ARG A 211 10.42 12.88 -7.77
N PRO A 212 11.24 12.97 -6.71
CA PRO A 212 12.68 13.10 -6.83
C PRO A 212 13.29 11.97 -7.64
N GLU A 213 14.35 12.28 -8.41
CA GLU A 213 15.06 11.30 -9.25
C GLU A 213 15.52 10.10 -8.42
N GLU A 214 16.02 10.34 -7.22
CA GLU A 214 16.49 9.30 -6.30
C GLU A 214 15.39 8.29 -5.98
N THR A 215 14.15 8.76 -5.81
CA THR A 215 13.02 7.86 -5.52
C THR A 215 12.56 7.09 -6.75
N LEU A 216 12.69 7.66 -7.95
CA LEU A 216 12.43 6.96 -9.21
C LEU A 216 13.47 5.86 -9.46
N GLU A 217 14.74 6.10 -9.14
CA GLU A 217 15.81 5.09 -9.20
C GLU A 217 15.53 3.93 -8.23
N GLN A 218 15.06 4.24 -7.01
CA GLN A 218 14.66 3.22 -6.05
C GLN A 218 13.48 2.39 -6.57
N LEU A 219 12.48 3.05 -7.15
CA LEU A 219 11.33 2.38 -7.75
C LEU A 219 11.75 1.45 -8.89
N TYR A 220 12.60 1.94 -9.78
CA TYR A 220 13.13 1.16 -10.90
C TYR A 220 13.94 -0.04 -10.43
N SER A 221 14.78 0.14 -9.42
CA SER A 221 15.56 -0.95 -8.81
C SER A 221 14.65 -2.04 -8.24
N LEU A 222 13.60 -1.66 -7.51
CA LEU A 222 12.60 -2.58 -6.98
C LEU A 222 11.88 -3.35 -8.10
N MET A 223 11.43 -2.65 -9.13
CA MET A 223 10.74 -3.26 -10.27
C MET A 223 11.59 -4.31 -10.98
N ASN A 224 12.86 -3.98 -11.28
CA ASN A 224 13.79 -4.91 -11.91
C ASN A 224 14.03 -6.14 -11.02
N LEU A 225 14.18 -5.95 -9.73
CA LEU A 225 14.36 -7.04 -8.78
C LEU A 225 13.16 -7.98 -8.79
N VAL A 226 11.94 -7.43 -8.67
CA VAL A 226 10.70 -8.23 -8.67
C VAL A 226 10.50 -8.93 -10.02
N LYS A 227 10.77 -8.23 -11.13
CA LYS A 227 10.74 -8.82 -12.47
C LYS A 227 11.64 -10.07 -12.55
N ASN A 228 12.91 -9.95 -12.13
CA ASN A 228 13.86 -11.06 -12.13
C ASN A 228 13.37 -12.20 -11.23
N ARG A 229 12.86 -11.92 -10.03
CA ARG A 229 12.27 -12.94 -9.14
C ARG A 229 11.10 -13.69 -9.78
N LEU A 230 10.26 -12.98 -10.53
CA LEU A 230 9.14 -13.61 -11.26
C LEU A 230 9.63 -14.42 -12.48
N GLU A 231 10.69 -13.99 -13.15
CA GLU A 231 11.31 -14.75 -14.23
C GLU A 231 11.97 -16.05 -13.74
N ASP A 232 12.64 -16.00 -12.59
CA ASP A 232 13.22 -17.18 -11.91
C ASP A 232 12.12 -18.08 -11.32
N GLY A 233 11.00 -17.51 -10.95
CA GLY A 233 9.86 -18.18 -10.33
C GLY A 233 10.04 -18.41 -8.82
N PHE A 234 8.97 -18.18 -8.04
CA PHE A 234 8.93 -18.48 -6.60
C PHE A 234 7.57 -19.02 -6.17
N ARG A 235 7.56 -19.64 -5.00
CA ARG A 235 6.34 -20.19 -4.38
C ARG A 235 5.92 -19.38 -3.18
N LEU A 236 4.62 -19.22 -3.05
CA LEU A 236 4.01 -18.66 -1.84
C LEU A 236 4.25 -19.58 -0.64
N PRO A 237 4.29 -19.05 0.57
CA PRO A 237 4.28 -19.86 1.80
C PRO A 237 3.12 -20.86 1.81
N LEU A 238 3.32 -22.00 2.47
CA LEU A 238 2.28 -23.01 2.60
C LEU A 238 1.03 -22.42 3.31
N GLY A 239 -0.13 -22.58 2.71
CA GLY A 239 -1.38 -22.02 3.23
C GLY A 239 -1.72 -20.62 2.73
N THR A 240 -0.79 -19.95 2.04
CA THR A 240 -1.05 -18.64 1.44
C THR A 240 -1.74 -18.77 0.08
N GLU A 241 -2.84 -18.05 -0.07
CA GLU A 241 -3.56 -17.87 -1.33
C GLU A 241 -3.30 -16.48 -1.92
N ALA A 242 -3.41 -16.32 -3.23
CA ALA A 242 -3.25 -15.02 -3.86
C ALA A 242 -4.32 -14.73 -4.91
N MET A 243 -4.74 -13.47 -4.96
CA MET A 243 -5.64 -12.91 -5.95
C MET A 243 -5.00 -11.69 -6.60
N VAL A 244 -4.88 -11.69 -7.90
CA VAL A 244 -4.32 -10.59 -8.68
C VAL A 244 -5.39 -10.01 -9.58
N ARG A 245 -5.60 -8.70 -9.51
CA ARG A 245 -6.50 -7.96 -10.38
C ARG A 245 -5.71 -6.84 -11.05
N LYS A 246 -5.68 -6.84 -12.39
CA LYS A 246 -4.90 -5.89 -13.18
C LYS A 246 -5.76 -5.21 -14.21
N SER A 247 -5.75 -3.89 -14.22
CA SER A 247 -6.44 -3.04 -15.19
C SER A 247 -5.86 -3.26 -16.60
N LYS A 248 -6.74 -3.52 -17.58
CA LYS A 248 -6.34 -3.76 -18.98
C LYS A 248 -5.73 -2.54 -19.67
N HIS A 249 -6.18 -1.36 -19.27
CA HIS A 249 -5.82 -0.09 -19.92
C HIS A 249 -5.05 0.82 -18.98
N ASP A 250 -4.31 0.23 -18.04
CA ASP A 250 -3.45 0.92 -17.10
C ASP A 250 -2.32 1.65 -17.85
N LYS A 251 -2.16 2.94 -17.53
CA LYS A 251 -1.12 3.80 -18.13
C LYS A 251 0.09 4.01 -17.20
N SER A 252 0.05 3.49 -16.00
CA SER A 252 1.13 3.60 -15.02
C SER A 252 1.97 2.32 -14.95
N ALA A 253 1.32 1.16 -14.90
CA ALA A 253 1.97 -0.14 -14.90
C ALA A 253 1.47 -0.99 -16.07
N ASP A 254 2.40 -1.55 -16.87
CA ASP A 254 2.04 -2.35 -18.04
C ASP A 254 1.22 -3.59 -17.63
N PRO A 255 0.05 -3.82 -18.26
CA PRO A 255 -0.76 -5.01 -18.03
C PRO A 255 -0.01 -6.34 -18.26
N ALA A 256 1.03 -6.36 -19.09
CA ALA A 256 1.88 -7.52 -19.30
C ALA A 256 2.57 -8.00 -18.00
N GLY A 257 2.73 -7.12 -17.00
CA GLY A 257 3.21 -7.50 -15.67
C GLY A 257 2.36 -8.57 -15.01
N ALA A 258 1.04 -8.61 -15.28
CA ALA A 258 0.16 -9.67 -14.75
C ALA A 258 0.51 -11.06 -15.31
N LEU A 259 0.99 -11.13 -16.55
CA LEU A 259 1.45 -12.40 -17.14
C LEU A 259 2.72 -12.92 -16.46
N LEU A 260 3.64 -12.01 -16.09
CA LEU A 260 4.83 -12.39 -15.31
C LEU A 260 4.42 -12.93 -13.93
N VAL A 261 3.50 -12.25 -13.25
CA VAL A 261 2.97 -12.75 -11.96
C VAL A 261 2.32 -14.13 -12.13
N TYR A 262 1.49 -14.33 -13.15
CA TYR A 262 0.85 -15.61 -13.42
C TYR A 262 1.87 -16.74 -13.68
N LYS A 263 2.96 -16.45 -14.39
CA LYS A 263 3.98 -17.44 -14.72
C LYS A 263 4.94 -17.68 -13.57
N GLY A 264 5.35 -16.64 -12.85
CA GLY A 264 6.45 -16.66 -11.89
C GLY A 264 6.03 -16.90 -10.45
N MET A 265 4.84 -16.41 -10.04
CA MET A 265 4.35 -16.64 -8.68
C MET A 265 3.41 -17.84 -8.66
N ARG A 266 3.74 -18.83 -7.83
CA ARG A 266 2.98 -20.08 -7.71
C ARG A 266 2.51 -20.27 -6.27
N LYS A 267 1.41 -21.00 -6.10
CA LYS A 267 1.04 -21.51 -4.78
C LYS A 267 2.07 -22.56 -4.31
N ALA A 268 2.03 -22.92 -3.04
CA ALA A 268 2.93 -23.92 -2.46
C ALA A 268 2.85 -25.28 -3.19
N ASP A 269 1.67 -25.67 -3.68
CA ASP A 269 1.44 -26.89 -4.45
C ASP A 269 1.84 -26.78 -5.93
N ASN A 270 2.48 -25.67 -6.32
CA ASN A 270 2.87 -25.33 -7.68
C ASN A 270 1.72 -24.98 -8.66
N SER A 271 0.48 -24.92 -8.20
CA SER A 271 -0.62 -24.40 -8.99
C SER A 271 -0.52 -22.89 -9.23
N HIS A 272 -1.25 -22.41 -10.24
CA HIS A 272 -1.28 -20.97 -10.53
C HIS A 272 -2.08 -20.19 -9.48
N VAL A 273 -1.64 -18.97 -9.23
CA VAL A 273 -2.44 -17.98 -8.49
C VAL A 273 -3.59 -17.44 -9.35
N ASP A 274 -4.63 -16.90 -8.72
CA ASP A 274 -5.79 -16.34 -9.43
C ASP A 274 -5.47 -14.95 -9.98
N VAL A 275 -5.18 -14.87 -11.29
CA VAL A 275 -4.87 -13.63 -12.02
C VAL A 275 -6.00 -13.31 -12.97
N LYS A 276 -6.56 -12.09 -12.91
CA LYS A 276 -7.56 -11.60 -13.86
C LYS A 276 -7.23 -10.19 -14.33
N LEU A 277 -7.36 -9.99 -15.63
CA LEU A 277 -7.41 -8.66 -16.21
C LEU A 277 -8.84 -8.12 -16.10
N VAL A 278 -8.97 -6.94 -15.51
CA VAL A 278 -10.25 -6.23 -15.36
C VAL A 278 -10.38 -5.11 -16.39
N ASP A 279 -11.59 -4.87 -16.84
CA ASP A 279 -11.85 -3.81 -17.82
C ASP A 279 -11.89 -2.45 -17.13
N SER A 280 -10.71 -1.91 -16.87
CA SER A 280 -10.48 -0.62 -16.27
C SER A 280 -9.35 0.13 -16.96
N ARG A 281 -9.46 1.45 -16.98
CA ARG A 281 -8.41 2.39 -17.40
C ARG A 281 -7.71 3.05 -16.21
N LEU A 282 -8.24 2.82 -15.01
CA LEU A 282 -7.71 3.41 -13.79
C LEU A 282 -6.55 2.55 -13.28
N HIS A 283 -5.44 3.20 -12.96
CA HIS A 283 -4.44 2.61 -12.10
C HIS A 283 -4.97 2.65 -10.66
N ASP A 284 -4.81 1.57 -9.90
CA ASP A 284 -5.36 1.43 -8.54
C ASP A 284 -6.88 1.68 -8.50
N PHE A 285 -7.62 0.96 -9.33
CA PHE A 285 -9.06 1.11 -9.53
C PHE A 285 -9.90 0.87 -8.26
N THR A 286 -9.30 0.38 -7.20
CA THR A 286 -9.93 0.25 -5.88
C THR A 286 -9.97 1.57 -5.10
N ARG A 287 -9.26 2.61 -5.55
CA ARG A 287 -9.41 3.98 -5.05
C ARG A 287 -10.16 4.82 -6.07
N LEU A 288 -11.29 5.36 -5.72
CA LEU A 288 -12.08 6.27 -6.56
C LEU A 288 -12.14 7.69 -6.00
N ALA A 289 -12.03 7.85 -4.69
CA ALA A 289 -12.07 9.15 -4.02
C ALA A 289 -10.95 10.09 -4.53
N LEU A 290 -11.29 11.37 -4.62
CA LEU A 290 -10.42 12.49 -5.01
C LEU A 290 -9.81 12.41 -6.41
N ARG A 291 -10.22 11.46 -7.27
CA ARG A 291 -9.71 11.37 -8.63
C ARG A 291 -10.19 12.53 -9.49
N THR A 292 -9.28 13.07 -10.30
CA THR A 292 -9.60 14.07 -11.32
C THR A 292 -10.24 13.46 -12.57
N GLN A 293 -9.98 12.16 -12.83
CA GLN A 293 -10.59 11.46 -13.95
C GLN A 293 -12.10 11.30 -13.75
N LYS A 294 -12.87 11.54 -14.81
CA LYS A 294 -14.31 11.29 -14.78
C LYS A 294 -14.60 9.81 -14.52
N LEU A 295 -15.17 9.54 -13.36
CA LEU A 295 -15.58 8.20 -12.97
C LEU A 295 -16.91 7.81 -13.64
N THR A 296 -17.09 6.51 -13.82
CA THR A 296 -18.29 5.89 -14.39
C THR A 296 -18.94 4.94 -13.38
N ALA A 297 -20.18 4.56 -13.62
CA ALA A 297 -20.85 3.54 -12.81
C ALA A 297 -20.12 2.19 -12.88
N ALA A 298 -19.43 1.89 -13.98
CA ALA A 298 -18.64 0.68 -14.13
C ALA A 298 -17.41 0.68 -13.20
N ASP A 299 -16.75 1.83 -13.01
CA ASP A 299 -15.61 1.97 -12.09
C ASP A 299 -16.06 1.69 -10.64
N THR A 300 -17.18 2.27 -10.22
CA THR A 300 -17.77 2.01 -8.90
C THR A 300 -18.19 0.54 -8.73
N ALA A 301 -18.81 -0.05 -9.74
CA ALA A 301 -19.21 -1.44 -9.69
C ALA A 301 -17.99 -2.39 -9.58
N LEU A 302 -16.92 -2.10 -10.30
CA LEU A 302 -15.67 -2.87 -10.25
C LEU A 302 -15.01 -2.78 -8.87
N GLN A 303 -14.91 -1.58 -8.29
CA GLN A 303 -14.39 -1.37 -6.95
C GLN A 303 -15.18 -2.19 -5.91
N ILE A 304 -16.51 -2.04 -5.92
CA ILE A 304 -17.40 -2.77 -4.98
C ILE A 304 -17.27 -4.29 -5.16
N ALA A 305 -17.23 -4.77 -6.41
CA ALA A 305 -17.06 -6.19 -6.69
C ALA A 305 -15.72 -6.72 -6.17
N THR A 306 -14.64 -5.94 -6.31
CA THR A 306 -13.31 -6.31 -5.83
C THR A 306 -13.25 -6.33 -4.30
N PHE A 307 -13.79 -5.31 -3.63
CA PHE A 307 -13.84 -5.30 -2.16
C PHE A 307 -14.67 -6.46 -1.61
N ARG A 308 -15.80 -6.76 -2.24
CA ARG A 308 -16.61 -7.93 -1.89
C ARG A 308 -15.81 -9.22 -2.06
N GLU A 309 -15.16 -9.40 -3.20
CA GLU A 309 -14.37 -10.59 -3.47
C GLU A 309 -13.24 -10.78 -2.44
N MET A 310 -12.55 -9.71 -2.06
CA MET A 310 -11.51 -9.75 -1.02
C MET A 310 -12.12 -10.16 0.34
N ALA A 311 -13.20 -9.51 0.75
CA ALA A 311 -13.85 -9.77 2.03
C ALA A 311 -14.42 -11.22 2.12
N ASP A 312 -15.07 -11.68 1.05
CA ASP A 312 -15.62 -13.04 0.98
C ASP A 312 -14.52 -14.12 1.03
N ARG A 313 -13.33 -13.84 0.46
CA ARG A 313 -12.18 -14.75 0.48
C ARG A 313 -11.54 -14.84 1.86
N VAL A 314 -11.43 -13.72 2.55
CA VAL A 314 -10.85 -13.63 3.90
C VAL A 314 -11.72 -14.37 4.93
N LEU A 315 -13.04 -14.43 4.73
CA LEU A 315 -13.98 -15.07 5.68
C LEU A 315 -14.27 -16.55 5.38
N LYS A 316 -13.71 -17.12 4.33
CA LYS A 316 -13.84 -18.54 3.97
C LYS A 316 -12.84 -19.41 4.69
#